data_d04b6b1c26dc4eca70c7de54e64d3f37
#
_entry.id   d04b6b1c26dc4eca70c7de54e64d3f37
#
_cell.length_a   1.000
_cell.length_b   1.000
_cell.length_c   1.000
_cell.angle_alpha   90.00
_cell.angle_beta   90.00
_cell.angle_gamma   90.00
#
_symmetry.space_group_name_H-M   'P 1'
#
loop_
_entity.id
_entity.type
_entity.pdbx_description
1 polymer ?
#
loop_
_entity_poly.entity_id
_entity_poly.type
_entity_poly.pdbx_seq_one_letter_code
_entity_poly.pdbx_strand_id
1 'polypeptide(L)'
;RRQRQMCIRDRAKYDEILEFSELGEFIDVPIKNYSSGMKSRLGFAIATVVEPDILILDEVLSVGDARFRRKCEKKMQSMFDHGVTVLFVSHNLAQVQRICNKAILLDHGNLIAKGEMNEMAELYRKKIEG
;
A
#
# COMPACT_ATOMS: atom_id res chain seq x y z
N ARG A 1 28.62 -8.81 -17.32
CA ARG A 1 28.41 -7.54 -16.61
C ARG A 1 26.94 -7.29 -16.25
N ARG A 2 25.98 -7.51 -17.15
CA ARG A 2 24.55 -7.32 -16.86
C ARG A 2 24.04 -8.26 -15.76
N GLN A 3 24.40 -9.54 -15.82
CA GLN A 3 23.99 -10.52 -14.81
C GLN A 3 24.53 -10.18 -13.42
N ARG A 4 25.77 -9.72 -13.36
CA ARG A 4 26.40 -9.36 -12.09
C ARG A 4 25.75 -8.12 -11.45
N GLN A 5 25.39 -7.13 -12.26
CA GLN A 5 24.69 -5.95 -11.79
C GLN A 5 23.25 -6.26 -11.35
N MET A 6 22.58 -7.17 -12.05
CA MET A 6 21.24 -7.64 -11.67
C MET A 6 21.30 -8.38 -10.33
N CYS A 7 22.28 -9.26 -10.11
CA CYS A 7 22.42 -9.97 -8.84
C CYS A 7 22.69 -9.05 -7.66
N ILE A 8 23.47 -7.99 -7.84
CA ILE A 8 23.74 -7.02 -6.79
C ILE A 8 22.49 -6.21 -6.46
N ARG A 9 21.75 -5.77 -7.47
CA ARG A 9 20.47 -5.06 -7.28
C ARG A 9 19.43 -5.96 -6.62
N ASP A 10 19.37 -7.22 -7.03
CA ASP A 10 18.42 -8.17 -6.47
C ASP A 10 18.72 -8.46 -5.01
N ARG A 11 19.98 -8.56 -4.62
CA ARG A 11 20.37 -8.73 -3.23
C ARG A 11 20.02 -7.52 -2.38
N ALA A 12 20.30 -6.31 -2.87
CA ALA A 12 19.95 -5.09 -2.16
C ALA A 12 18.44 -4.97 -1.95
N LYS A 13 17.65 -5.28 -2.97
CA LYS A 13 16.19 -5.30 -2.89
C LYS A 13 15.68 -6.39 -1.96
N TYR A 14 16.31 -7.55 -1.98
CA TYR A 14 15.98 -8.65 -1.07
C TYR A 14 16.16 -8.23 0.39
N ASP A 15 17.29 -7.61 0.71
CA ASP A 15 17.55 -7.13 2.07
C ASP A 15 16.56 -6.05 2.49
N GLU A 16 16.20 -5.12 1.59
CA GLU A 16 15.19 -4.11 1.85
C GLU A 16 13.81 -4.73 2.11
N ILE A 17 13.43 -5.75 1.34
CA ILE A 17 12.18 -6.47 1.51
C ILE A 17 12.14 -7.15 2.87
N LEU A 18 13.21 -7.83 3.26
CA LEU A 18 13.30 -8.50 4.56
C LEU A 18 13.19 -7.51 5.71
N GLU A 19 13.93 -6.42 5.62
CA GLU A 19 13.93 -5.40 6.67
C GLU A 19 12.56 -4.75 6.80
N PHE A 20 11.95 -4.37 5.69
CA PHE A 20 10.65 -3.71 5.71
C PHE A 20 9.53 -4.64 6.19
N SER A 21 9.49 -5.87 5.67
CA SER A 21 8.43 -6.83 6.00
C SER A 21 8.55 -7.41 7.41
N GLU A 22 9.74 -7.30 8.02
CA GLU A 22 10.05 -7.86 9.34
C GLU A 22 9.87 -9.39 9.39
N LEU A 23 10.04 -10.07 8.23
CA LEU A 23 9.85 -11.51 8.09
C LEU A 23 11.17 -12.31 8.07
N GLY A 24 12.27 -11.73 8.56
CA GLY A 24 13.59 -12.37 8.52
C GLY A 24 13.62 -13.77 9.13
N GLU A 25 12.89 -13.98 10.23
CA GLU A 25 12.80 -15.29 10.89
C GLU A 25 12.02 -16.33 10.08
N PHE A 26 11.15 -15.87 9.18
CA PHE A 26 10.25 -16.73 8.42
C PHE A 26 10.63 -16.85 6.95
N ILE A 27 11.78 -16.33 6.55
CA ILE A 27 12.16 -16.29 5.12
C ILE A 27 12.28 -17.68 4.50
N ASP A 28 12.70 -18.67 5.28
CA ASP A 28 12.84 -20.05 4.82
C ASP A 28 11.54 -20.85 4.92
N VAL A 29 10.49 -20.26 5.48
CA VAL A 29 9.18 -20.90 5.57
C VAL A 29 8.43 -20.69 4.26
N PRO A 30 7.83 -21.75 3.67
CA PRO A 30 7.03 -21.58 2.45
C PRO A 30 5.88 -20.60 2.63
N ILE A 31 5.61 -19.79 1.60
CA ILE A 31 4.56 -18.76 1.63
C ILE A 31 3.18 -19.35 1.94
N LYS A 32 2.93 -20.57 1.51
CA LYS A 32 1.67 -21.27 1.80
C LYS A 32 1.41 -21.41 3.31
N ASN A 33 2.45 -21.37 4.13
CA ASN A 33 2.36 -21.47 5.59
C ASN A 33 2.34 -20.12 6.28
N TYR A 34 2.37 -19.02 5.52
CA TYR A 34 2.29 -17.67 6.05
C TYR A 34 0.86 -17.35 6.48
N SER A 35 0.72 -16.58 7.57
CA SER A 35 -0.56 -15.98 7.93
C SER A 35 -0.95 -14.92 6.90
N SER A 36 -2.21 -14.49 6.89
CA SER A 36 -2.66 -13.43 6.00
C SER A 36 -1.91 -12.11 6.25
N GLY A 37 -1.60 -11.82 7.53
CA GLY A 37 -0.78 -10.67 7.89
C GLY A 37 0.63 -10.73 7.32
N MET A 38 1.25 -11.91 7.40
CA MET A 38 2.59 -12.12 6.83
C MET A 38 2.60 -11.96 5.32
N LYS A 39 1.59 -12.50 4.63
CA LYS A 39 1.45 -12.34 3.17
C LYS A 39 1.27 -10.87 2.78
N SER A 40 0.48 -10.12 3.52
CA SER A 40 0.24 -8.70 3.27
C SER A 40 1.51 -7.88 3.48
N ARG A 41 2.27 -8.17 4.53
CA ARG A 41 3.55 -7.51 4.80
C ARG A 41 4.54 -7.74 3.65
N LEU A 42 4.68 -8.99 3.24
CA LEU A 42 5.57 -9.34 2.14
C LEU A 42 5.13 -8.70 0.83
N GLY A 43 3.84 -8.76 0.51
CA GLY A 43 3.29 -8.15 -0.70
C GLY A 43 3.52 -6.65 -0.77
N PHE A 44 3.29 -5.94 0.33
CA PHE A 44 3.52 -4.50 0.40
C PHE A 44 5.01 -4.17 0.26
N ALA A 45 5.88 -4.93 0.92
CA ALA A 45 7.33 -4.72 0.84
C ALA A 45 7.83 -4.90 -0.60
N ILE A 46 7.38 -5.95 -1.28
CA ILE A 46 7.76 -6.20 -2.68
C ILE A 46 7.27 -5.06 -3.58
N ALA A 47 6.00 -4.66 -3.43
CA ALA A 47 5.39 -3.63 -4.27
C ALA A 47 6.11 -2.28 -4.14
N THR A 48 6.60 -1.94 -2.96
CA THR A 48 7.24 -0.65 -2.70
C THR A 48 8.74 -0.63 -3.04
N VAL A 49 9.42 -1.77 -2.90
CA VAL A 49 10.87 -1.85 -3.16
C VAL A 49 11.19 -1.72 -4.64
N VAL A 50 10.31 -2.16 -5.54
CA VAL A 50 10.55 -2.08 -6.99
C VAL A 50 10.47 -0.65 -7.54
N GLU A 51 10.14 0.34 -6.72
CA GLU A 51 10.05 1.76 -7.10
C GLU A 51 9.15 1.98 -8.33
N PRO A 52 7.87 1.64 -8.25
CA PRO A 52 6.97 1.76 -9.39
C PRO A 52 6.65 3.22 -9.72
N ASP A 53 6.25 3.49 -10.96
CA ASP A 53 5.70 4.79 -11.34
C ASP A 53 4.27 4.95 -10.82
N ILE A 54 3.52 3.86 -10.80
CA ILE A 54 2.14 3.80 -10.30
C ILE A 54 2.04 2.64 -9.33
N LEU A 55 1.59 2.93 -8.12
CA LEU A 55 1.36 1.93 -7.09
C LEU A 55 -0.15 1.78 -6.86
N ILE A 56 -0.66 0.56 -7.00
CA ILE A 56 -2.07 0.26 -6.77
C ILE A 56 -2.19 -0.60 -5.51
N LEU A 57 -2.94 -0.12 -4.54
CA LEU A 57 -3.15 -0.81 -3.26
C LEU A 57 -4.64 -1.03 -3.01
N ASP A 58 -5.02 -2.26 -2.71
CA ASP A 58 -6.41 -2.65 -2.41
C ASP A 58 -6.48 -3.21 -0.99
N GLU A 59 -6.90 -2.37 -0.05
CA GLU A 59 -7.15 -2.74 1.35
C GLU A 59 -5.96 -3.39 2.09
N VAL A 60 -4.76 -3.39 1.51
CA VAL A 60 -3.58 -4.07 2.07
C VAL A 60 -3.19 -3.50 3.44
N LEU A 61 -3.50 -2.23 3.69
CA LEU A 61 -3.14 -1.55 4.92
C LEU A 61 -4.10 -1.81 6.07
N SER A 62 -5.20 -2.53 5.83
CA SER A 62 -6.14 -2.91 6.88
C SER A 62 -5.67 -4.12 7.68
N VAL A 63 -4.65 -4.84 7.18
CA VAL A 63 -4.11 -6.06 7.78
C VAL A 63 -2.80 -5.75 8.49
N GLY A 64 -2.62 -6.32 9.68
CA GLY A 64 -1.44 -6.12 10.50
C GLY A 64 -1.70 -5.21 11.71
N ASP A 65 -0.68 -5.02 12.55
CA ASP A 65 -0.79 -4.19 13.73
C ASP A 65 -0.68 -2.70 13.38
N ALA A 66 -1.00 -1.85 14.35
CA ALA A 66 -0.98 -0.39 14.18
C ALA A 66 0.42 0.13 13.86
N ARG A 67 1.46 -0.50 14.41
CA ARG A 67 2.85 -0.12 14.15
C ARG A 67 3.22 -0.35 12.69
N PHE A 68 2.87 -1.51 12.15
CA PHE A 68 3.16 -1.83 10.74
C PHE A 68 2.35 -0.95 9.79
N ARG A 69 1.08 -0.69 10.11
CA ARG A 69 0.26 0.23 9.31
C ARG A 69 0.88 1.63 9.21
N ARG A 70 1.39 2.15 10.33
CA ARG A 70 2.09 3.45 10.33
C ARG A 70 3.35 3.42 9.49
N LYS A 71 4.08 2.31 9.52
CA LYS A 71 5.27 2.11 8.70
C LYS A 71 4.93 2.14 7.21
N CYS A 72 3.83 1.50 6.82
CA CYS A 72 3.32 1.51 5.45
C CYS A 72 2.88 2.91 5.02
N GLU A 73 2.15 3.64 5.88
CA GLU A 73 1.71 5.00 5.59
C GLU A 73 2.89 5.95 5.36
N LYS A 74 3.93 5.84 6.18
CA LYS A 74 5.16 6.62 6.01
C LYS A 74 5.86 6.30 4.71
N LYS A 75 5.92 5.02 4.34
CA LYS A 75 6.52 4.59 3.08
C LYS A 75 5.76 5.17 1.89
N MET A 76 4.43 5.11 1.93
CA MET A 76 3.59 5.69 0.88
C MET A 76 3.77 7.20 0.77
N GLN A 77 3.84 7.90 1.89
CA GLN A 77 4.06 9.34 1.89
C GLN A 77 5.41 9.69 1.26
N SER A 78 6.46 8.93 1.58
CA SER A 78 7.77 9.08 0.95
C SER A 78 7.70 8.86 -0.56
N MET A 79 6.95 7.89 -1.02
CA MET A 79 6.76 7.62 -2.44
C MET A 79 6.03 8.78 -3.13
N PHE A 80 5.00 9.33 -2.51
CA PHE A 80 4.31 10.53 -3.01
C PHE A 80 5.29 11.68 -3.19
N ASP A 81 6.14 11.92 -2.20
CA ASP A 81 7.11 13.00 -2.22
C ASP A 81 8.14 12.83 -3.34
N HIS A 82 8.37 11.58 -3.79
CA HIS A 82 9.27 11.26 -4.90
C HIS A 82 8.56 11.13 -6.24
N GLY A 83 7.28 11.51 -6.33
CA GLY A 83 6.55 11.56 -7.59
C GLY A 83 5.84 10.29 -8.01
N VAL A 84 5.75 9.29 -7.16
CA VAL A 84 4.98 8.07 -7.46
C VAL A 84 3.49 8.37 -7.37
N THR A 85 2.73 7.93 -8.38
CA THR A 85 1.27 8.00 -8.34
C THR A 85 0.73 6.79 -7.57
N VAL A 86 -0.07 7.05 -6.54
CA VAL A 86 -0.67 5.98 -5.73
C VAL A 86 -2.18 5.95 -5.93
N LEU A 87 -2.69 4.80 -6.32
CA LEU A 87 -4.13 4.53 -6.40
C LEU A 87 -4.49 3.61 -5.23
N PHE A 88 -5.24 4.14 -4.28
CA PHE A 88 -5.58 3.43 -3.05
C PHE A 88 -7.08 3.17 -2.99
N VAL A 89 -7.46 1.91 -2.85
CA VAL A 89 -8.85 1.48 -2.77
C VAL A 89 -9.15 0.99 -1.36
N SER A 90 -10.10 1.60 -0.68
CA SER A 90 -10.49 1.21 0.67
C SER A 90 -11.88 1.71 0.99
N HIS A 91 -12.55 1.02 1.91
CA HIS A 91 -13.80 1.47 2.50
C HIS A 91 -13.58 2.15 3.87
N ASN A 92 -12.35 2.21 4.34
CA ASN A 92 -12.01 2.89 5.59
C ASN A 92 -11.74 4.38 5.29
N LEU A 93 -12.76 5.19 5.51
CA LEU A 93 -12.73 6.61 5.19
C LEU A 93 -11.61 7.37 5.91
N ALA A 94 -11.40 7.08 7.19
CA ALA A 94 -10.37 7.75 7.99
C ALA A 94 -8.96 7.52 7.42
N GLN A 95 -8.70 6.30 6.97
CA GLN A 95 -7.41 5.94 6.38
C GLN A 95 -7.21 6.63 5.03
N VAL A 96 -8.24 6.63 4.19
CA VAL A 96 -8.19 7.27 2.87
C VAL A 96 -7.99 8.78 3.03
N GLN A 97 -8.66 9.42 3.99
CA GLN A 97 -8.48 10.85 4.25
C GLN A 97 -7.06 11.23 4.65
N ARG A 98 -6.39 10.36 5.42
CA ARG A 98 -5.02 10.63 5.85
C ARG A 98 -4.00 10.49 4.73
N ILE A 99 -4.26 9.60 3.78
CA ILE A 99 -3.28 9.21 2.76
C ILE A 99 -3.51 9.96 1.46
N CYS A 100 -4.75 10.12 1.04
CA CYS A 100 -5.10 10.61 -0.28
C CYS A 100 -5.42 12.11 -0.29
N ASN A 101 -5.06 12.78 -1.38
CA ASN A 101 -5.41 14.19 -1.59
C ASN A 101 -6.65 14.36 -2.47
N LYS A 102 -6.95 13.37 -3.30
CA LYS A 102 -8.13 13.35 -4.18
C LYS A 102 -8.83 12.01 -4.06
N ALA A 103 -10.11 11.97 -4.37
CA ALA A 103 -10.88 10.74 -4.31
C ALA A 103 -11.90 10.64 -5.43
N ILE A 104 -12.22 9.40 -5.75
CA ILE A 104 -13.31 9.04 -6.65
C ILE A 104 -14.30 8.22 -5.84
N LEU A 105 -15.58 8.58 -5.93
CA LEU A 105 -16.65 7.88 -5.24
C LEU A 105 -17.39 6.98 -6.23
N LEU A 106 -17.36 5.68 -5.94
CA LEU A 106 -18.02 4.67 -6.78
C LEU A 106 -19.16 4.01 -6.01
N ASP A 107 -20.25 3.72 -6.72
CA ASP A 107 -21.39 2.98 -6.17
C ASP A 107 -21.91 2.04 -7.24
N HIS A 108 -21.93 0.73 -6.93
CA HIS A 108 -22.37 -0.32 -7.85
C HIS A 108 -21.71 -0.22 -9.24
N GLY A 109 -20.41 0.11 -9.25
CA GLY A 109 -19.65 0.24 -10.49
C GLY A 109 -19.81 1.55 -11.23
N ASN A 110 -20.65 2.47 -10.74
CA ASN A 110 -20.89 3.76 -11.37
C ASN A 110 -20.11 4.87 -10.66
N LEU A 111 -19.54 5.77 -11.45
CA LEU A 111 -18.87 6.96 -10.93
C LEU A 111 -19.92 7.96 -10.45
N ILE A 112 -19.94 8.21 -9.13
CA ILE A 112 -20.88 9.16 -8.52
C ILE A 112 -20.29 10.57 -8.52
N ALA A 113 -19.05 10.69 -8.08
CA ALA A 113 -18.37 11.98 -7.95
C ALA A 113 -16.86 11.79 -7.91
N LYS A 114 -16.13 12.85 -8.22
CA LYS A 114 -14.68 12.91 -8.07
C LYS A 114 -14.27 14.32 -7.67
N GLY A 115 -13.21 14.45 -6.92
CA GLY A 115 -12.71 15.77 -6.49
C GLY A 115 -11.80 15.68 -5.28
N GLU A 116 -11.71 16.78 -4.56
CA GLU A 116 -10.87 16.88 -3.37
C GLU A 116 -11.32 15.91 -2.28
N MET A 117 -10.35 15.38 -1.53
CA MET A 117 -10.62 14.33 -0.54
C MET A 117 -11.68 14.74 0.49
N ASN A 118 -11.58 15.96 1.03
CA ASN A 118 -12.50 16.40 2.06
C ASN A 118 -13.95 16.51 1.56
N GLU A 119 -14.13 17.00 0.34
CA GLU A 119 -15.46 17.09 -0.29
C GLU A 119 -16.05 15.71 -0.53
N MET A 120 -15.23 14.78 -1.03
CA MET A 120 -15.68 13.41 -1.29
C MET A 120 -15.98 12.66 0.00
N ALA A 121 -15.24 12.94 1.06
CA ALA A 121 -15.50 12.35 2.37
C ALA A 121 -16.86 12.76 2.92
N GLU A 122 -17.24 14.03 2.76
CA GLU A 122 -18.56 14.50 3.18
C GLU A 122 -19.68 13.84 2.39
N LEU A 123 -19.52 13.72 1.07
CA LEU A 123 -20.51 13.04 0.22
C LEU A 123 -20.64 11.57 0.61
N TYR A 124 -19.54 10.91 0.88
CA TYR A 124 -19.54 9.52 1.30
C TYR A 124 -20.28 9.31 2.62
N ARG A 125 -20.04 10.17 3.60
CA ARG A 125 -20.74 10.12 4.89
C ARG A 125 -22.24 10.33 4.74
N LYS A 126 -22.65 11.31 3.95
CA LYS A 126 -24.06 11.57 3.66
C LYS A 126 -24.74 10.38 3.00
N LYS A 127 -24.05 9.72 2.10
CA LYS A 127 -24.58 8.56 1.38
C LYS A 127 -24.75 7.34 2.29
N ILE A 128 -23.81 7.11 3.21
CA ILE A 128 -23.89 5.99 4.17
C ILE A 128 -24.91 6.29 5.28
N GLU A 129 -24.92 7.50 5.79
CA GLU A 129 -25.84 7.92 6.86
C GLU A 129 -27.25 8.23 6.37
N GLY A 130 -27.39 8.48 5.10
CA GLY A 130 -28.66 8.70 4.44
C GLY A 130 -29.25 7.42 3.91
#